data_4144c402c647edbbe1b98620a51a1f7f
#
_entry.id   4144c402c647edbbe1b98620a51a1f7f
#
_cell.length_a   1.000
_cell.length_b   1.000
_cell.length_c   1.000
_cell.angle_alpha   90.00
_cell.angle_beta   90.00
_cell.angle_gamma   90.00
#
_symmetry.space_group_name_H-M   'P 1'
#
loop_
_entity.id
_entity.type
_entity.pdbx_description
1 polymer ?
#
loop_
_entity_poly.entity_id
_entity_poly.type
_entity_poly.pdbx_seq_one_letter_code
_entity_poly.pdbx_strand_id
1 'polypeptide(L)'
;MKEEFLNLLKSIQREGIEKLIAYLEKTDFFKAPASTRFHGNYEGGLLEHSLNVYHLLKEKVAQKPYSEVISASDDTIILITLLHDICKTNYYVVDYRNKKNTDGVWVKEPYYTTNDTIPYGHGEKSVMMISKFIDLTMEEMYAIRWHMGFTEPKEF
;
A
#
# COMPACT_ATOMS: atom_id res chain seq x y z
N MET A 1 8.47 -2.24 -12.69
CA MET A 1 7.61 -2.09 -11.49
C MET A 1 6.13 -2.32 -11.78
N LYS A 2 5.40 -1.46 -12.57
CA LYS A 2 3.95 -1.65 -12.80
C LYS A 2 3.63 -2.99 -13.44
N GLU A 3 4.37 -3.41 -14.45
CA GLU A 3 4.20 -4.70 -15.11
C GLU A 3 4.39 -5.88 -14.15
N GLU A 4 5.42 -5.83 -13.32
CA GLU A 4 5.70 -6.83 -12.29
C GLU A 4 4.54 -6.93 -11.28
N PHE A 5 4.08 -5.80 -10.74
CA PHE A 5 2.95 -5.73 -9.82
C PHE A 5 1.69 -6.36 -10.44
N LEU A 6 1.37 -6.00 -11.68
CA LEU A 6 0.22 -6.55 -12.38
C LEU A 6 0.36 -8.05 -12.68
N ASN A 7 1.56 -8.51 -13.03
CA ASN A 7 1.81 -9.93 -13.26
C ASN A 7 1.67 -10.74 -11.98
N LEU A 8 2.14 -10.23 -10.85
CA LEU A 8 1.95 -10.85 -9.53
C LEU A 8 0.45 -10.94 -9.19
N LEU A 9 -0.33 -9.86 -9.34
CA LEU A 9 -1.78 -9.93 -9.10
C LEU A 9 -2.49 -10.91 -10.03
N LYS A 10 -2.13 -10.94 -11.31
CA LYS A 10 -2.74 -11.86 -12.29
C LYS A 10 -2.40 -13.34 -12.03
N SER A 11 -1.34 -13.64 -11.29
CA SER A 11 -1.01 -15.01 -10.91
C SER A 11 -1.93 -15.59 -9.84
N ILE A 12 -2.68 -14.74 -9.12
CA ILE A 12 -3.59 -15.15 -8.05
C ILE A 12 -4.83 -15.82 -8.62
N GLN A 13 -5.14 -17.02 -8.12
CA GLN A 13 -6.29 -17.82 -8.54
C GLN A 13 -7.54 -17.55 -7.68
N ARG A 14 -8.01 -16.27 -7.68
CA ARG A 14 -9.21 -15.87 -6.94
C ARG A 14 -10.18 -15.08 -7.80
N GLU A 15 -11.47 -15.33 -7.61
CA GLU A 15 -12.52 -14.55 -8.25
C GLU A 15 -12.39 -13.06 -7.87
N GLY A 16 -12.61 -12.18 -8.84
CA GLY A 16 -12.59 -10.73 -8.65
C GLY A 16 -11.25 -10.04 -8.84
N ILE A 17 -10.14 -10.77 -8.98
CA ILE A 17 -8.80 -10.19 -9.21
C ILE A 17 -8.77 -9.25 -10.42
N GLU A 18 -9.39 -9.62 -11.53
CA GLU A 18 -9.43 -8.77 -12.72
C GLU A 18 -10.20 -7.45 -12.48
N LYS A 19 -11.29 -7.51 -11.68
CA LYS A 19 -12.03 -6.31 -11.29
C LYS A 19 -11.21 -5.39 -10.39
N LEU A 20 -10.45 -5.98 -9.48
CA LEU A 20 -9.52 -5.23 -8.63
C LEU A 20 -8.41 -4.55 -9.46
N ILE A 21 -7.79 -5.28 -10.39
CA ILE A 21 -6.79 -4.73 -11.30
C ILE A 21 -7.37 -3.57 -12.11
N ALA A 22 -8.56 -3.75 -12.70
CA ALA A 22 -9.24 -2.70 -13.45
C ALA A 22 -9.58 -1.47 -12.59
N TYR A 23 -9.88 -1.65 -11.30
CA TYR A 23 -10.03 -0.57 -10.34
C TYR A 23 -8.72 0.18 -10.11
N LEU A 24 -7.62 -0.53 -9.81
CA LEU A 24 -6.31 0.08 -9.58
C LEU A 24 -5.83 0.89 -10.79
N GLU A 25 -6.06 0.40 -12.00
CA GLU A 25 -5.67 1.09 -13.24
C GLU A 25 -6.46 2.39 -13.50
N LYS A 26 -7.67 2.51 -12.96
CA LYS A 26 -8.52 3.71 -13.07
C LYS A 26 -8.23 4.76 -11.98
N THR A 27 -7.45 4.41 -10.98
CA THR A 27 -7.11 5.26 -9.84
C THR A 27 -5.69 5.81 -9.96
N ASP A 28 -5.27 6.59 -8.97
CA ASP A 28 -3.91 7.10 -8.89
C ASP A 28 -2.91 6.13 -8.25
N PHE A 29 -3.31 4.89 -7.89
CA PHE A 29 -2.47 3.93 -7.15
C PHE A 29 -1.03 3.84 -7.67
N PHE A 30 -0.85 3.75 -8.99
CA PHE A 30 0.46 3.63 -9.63
C PHE A 30 1.27 4.91 -9.67
N LYS A 31 0.66 6.05 -9.32
CA LYS A 31 1.29 7.37 -9.27
C LYS A 31 1.35 7.96 -7.88
N ALA A 32 0.52 7.48 -6.96
CA ALA A 32 0.44 7.98 -5.60
C ALA A 32 1.77 7.85 -4.86
N PRO A 33 2.11 8.81 -3.97
CA PRO A 33 3.22 8.65 -3.03
C PRO A 33 2.85 7.64 -1.94
N ALA A 34 3.83 7.05 -1.28
CA ALA A 34 3.60 6.19 -0.12
C ALA A 34 3.36 6.99 1.18
N SER A 35 3.86 8.23 1.24
CA SER A 35 3.71 9.12 2.40
C SER A 35 3.80 10.59 1.99
N THR A 36 3.47 11.49 2.93
CA THR A 36 3.65 12.94 2.72
C THR A 36 5.05 13.44 3.05
N ARG A 37 5.82 12.73 3.88
CA ARG A 37 7.10 13.20 4.44
C ARG A 37 8.19 12.15 4.60
N PHE A 38 7.82 10.87 4.61
CA PHE A 38 8.73 9.76 4.90
C PHE A 38 9.13 9.03 3.61
N HIS A 39 9.23 7.70 3.69
CA HIS A 39 9.56 6.87 2.54
C HIS A 39 8.54 7.04 1.39
N GLY A 40 9.04 6.97 0.16
CA GLY A 40 8.19 7.03 -1.03
C GLY A 40 7.40 8.33 -1.22
N ASN A 41 7.90 9.47 -0.71
CA ASN A 41 7.30 10.80 -0.88
C ASN A 41 7.58 11.37 -2.29
N TYR A 42 7.18 10.63 -3.32
CA TYR A 42 7.32 10.97 -4.73
C TYR A 42 6.33 10.18 -5.59
N GLU A 43 6.15 10.61 -6.82
CA GLU A 43 5.25 9.93 -7.76
C GLU A 43 5.66 8.47 -7.97
N GLY A 44 4.72 7.54 -7.78
CA GLY A 44 4.94 6.09 -7.85
C GLY A 44 5.53 5.47 -6.57
N GLY A 45 5.72 6.25 -5.51
CA GLY A 45 6.26 5.76 -4.25
C GLY A 45 5.41 4.66 -3.60
N LEU A 46 4.08 4.71 -3.75
CA LEU A 46 3.18 3.66 -3.25
C LEU A 46 3.41 2.32 -3.95
N LEU A 47 3.54 2.33 -5.26
CA LEU A 47 3.85 1.14 -6.05
C LEU A 47 5.21 0.53 -5.64
N GLU A 48 6.24 1.36 -5.55
CA GLU A 48 7.58 0.92 -5.15
C GLU A 48 7.57 0.35 -3.74
N HIS A 49 6.92 1.03 -2.79
CA HIS A 49 6.76 0.55 -1.42
C HIS A 49 6.11 -0.83 -1.38
N SER A 50 5.00 -1.02 -2.09
CA SER A 50 4.26 -2.29 -2.13
C SER A 50 5.14 -3.44 -2.66
N LEU A 51 5.88 -3.21 -3.74
CA LEU A 51 6.82 -4.21 -4.28
C LEU A 51 7.99 -4.50 -3.33
N ASN A 52 8.54 -3.48 -2.69
CA ASN A 52 9.61 -3.66 -1.70
C ASN A 52 9.15 -4.51 -0.52
N VAL A 53 7.92 -4.29 -0.02
CA VAL A 53 7.32 -5.11 1.05
C VAL A 53 7.15 -6.55 0.57
N TYR A 54 6.70 -6.75 -0.67
CA TYR A 54 6.59 -8.09 -1.27
C TYR A 54 7.95 -8.82 -1.31
N HIS A 55 8.97 -8.20 -1.87
CA HIS A 55 10.30 -8.82 -1.99
C HIS A 55 10.90 -9.14 -0.62
N LEU A 56 10.79 -8.21 0.33
CA LEU A 56 11.29 -8.42 1.68
C LEU A 56 10.57 -9.56 2.41
N LEU A 57 9.24 -9.64 2.31
CA LEU A 57 8.50 -10.73 2.95
C LEU A 57 8.82 -12.06 2.28
N LYS A 58 8.84 -12.11 0.94
CA LYS A 58 9.19 -13.31 0.17
C LYS A 58 10.58 -13.86 0.52
N GLU A 59 11.56 -12.98 0.68
CA GLU A 59 12.90 -13.35 1.14
C GLU A 59 12.87 -13.89 2.59
N LYS A 60 12.17 -13.20 3.49
CA LYS A 60 12.11 -13.58 4.91
C LYS A 60 11.45 -14.94 5.13
N VAL A 61 10.30 -15.21 4.48
CA VAL A 61 9.60 -16.50 4.66
C VAL A 61 10.38 -17.69 4.10
N ALA A 62 11.36 -17.45 3.22
CA ALA A 62 12.26 -18.50 2.74
C ALA A 62 13.40 -18.84 3.72
N GLN A 63 13.61 -18.05 4.76
CA GLN A 63 14.73 -18.19 5.71
C GLN A 63 14.25 -18.61 7.09
N LYS A 64 15.10 -19.39 7.80
CA LYS A 64 14.88 -19.70 9.23
C LYS A 64 15.06 -18.44 10.12
N PRO A 65 14.31 -18.30 11.22
CA PRO A 65 13.27 -19.23 11.69
C PRO A 65 11.90 -19.05 11.02
N TYR A 66 11.72 -18.07 10.15
CA TYR A 66 10.41 -17.69 9.60
C TYR A 66 9.79 -18.81 8.75
N SER A 67 10.60 -19.52 7.97
CA SER A 67 10.13 -20.66 7.17
C SER A 67 9.57 -21.83 7.99
N GLU A 68 9.83 -21.85 9.30
CA GLU A 68 9.32 -22.88 10.22
C GLU A 68 8.01 -22.49 10.90
N VAL A 69 7.68 -21.20 10.92
CA VAL A 69 6.51 -20.65 11.65
C VAL A 69 5.47 -19.98 10.75
N ILE A 70 5.87 -19.51 9.56
CA ILE A 70 4.96 -18.86 8.62
C ILE A 70 4.59 -19.85 7.52
N SER A 71 3.32 -20.25 7.51
CA SER A 71 2.73 -21.14 6.50
C SER A 71 1.71 -20.36 5.65
N ALA A 72 2.20 -19.39 4.86
CA ALA A 72 1.37 -18.61 3.96
C ALA A 72 1.55 -19.05 2.51
N SER A 73 0.46 -19.13 1.74
CA SER A 73 0.52 -19.38 0.30
C SER A 73 1.13 -18.20 -0.45
N ASP A 74 1.63 -18.44 -1.66
CA ASP A 74 2.14 -17.37 -2.52
C ASP A 74 1.05 -16.32 -2.80
N ASP A 75 -0.20 -16.74 -3.02
CA ASP A 75 -1.35 -15.84 -3.19
C ASP A 75 -1.54 -14.93 -1.98
N THR A 76 -1.51 -15.48 -0.77
CA THR A 76 -1.61 -14.71 0.48
C THR A 76 -0.47 -13.70 0.61
N ILE A 77 0.78 -14.11 0.35
CA ILE A 77 1.94 -13.23 0.40
C ILE A 77 1.77 -12.07 -0.58
N ILE A 78 1.38 -12.36 -1.82
CA ILE A 78 1.15 -11.32 -2.84
C ILE A 78 0.06 -10.36 -2.38
N LEU A 79 -1.09 -10.86 -1.93
CA LEU A 79 -2.22 -10.04 -1.52
C LEU A 79 -1.89 -9.09 -0.36
N ILE A 80 -1.36 -9.63 0.73
CA ILE A 80 -1.10 -8.84 1.93
C ILE A 80 0.00 -7.81 1.71
N THR A 81 0.99 -8.10 0.86
CA THR A 81 2.10 -7.18 0.62
C THR A 81 1.78 -6.11 -0.42
N LEU A 82 1.16 -6.48 -1.54
CA LEU A 82 0.87 -5.53 -2.60
C LEU A 82 -0.30 -4.59 -2.29
N LEU A 83 -1.23 -5.03 -1.42
CA LEU A 83 -2.50 -4.33 -1.20
C LEU A 83 -2.68 -3.76 0.21
N HIS A 84 -1.73 -3.96 1.16
CA HIS A 84 -1.90 -3.48 2.54
C HIS A 84 -2.20 -1.98 2.63
N ASP A 85 -1.64 -1.21 1.72
CA ASP A 85 -1.73 0.24 1.65
C ASP A 85 -2.69 0.76 0.55
N ILE A 86 -3.60 -0.08 0.03
CA ILE A 86 -4.57 0.34 -1.00
C ILE A 86 -5.45 1.52 -0.54
N CYS A 87 -5.61 1.72 0.76
CA CYS A 87 -6.31 2.85 1.35
C CYS A 87 -5.71 4.21 0.97
N LYS A 88 -4.45 4.24 0.52
CA LYS A 88 -3.76 5.44 0.03
C LYS A 88 -4.13 5.84 -1.40
N THR A 89 -4.97 5.04 -2.05
CA THR A 89 -5.49 5.33 -3.40
C THR A 89 -6.41 6.54 -3.38
N ASN A 90 -6.18 7.53 -4.25
CA ASN A 90 -6.90 8.80 -4.32
C ASN A 90 -6.95 9.55 -2.96
N TYR A 91 -5.90 9.40 -2.18
CA TYR A 91 -5.78 9.92 -0.83
C TYR A 91 -4.91 11.18 -0.74
N TYR A 92 -3.89 11.28 -1.59
CA TYR A 92 -2.95 12.38 -1.59
C TYR A 92 -3.33 13.43 -2.63
N VAL A 93 -3.11 14.70 -2.26
CA VAL A 93 -3.24 15.85 -3.15
C VAL A 93 -1.97 16.69 -3.07
N VAL A 94 -1.66 17.40 -4.16
CA VAL A 94 -0.56 18.36 -4.18
C VAL A 94 -1.08 19.73 -3.73
N ASP A 95 -0.42 20.30 -2.74
CA ASP A 95 -0.61 21.67 -2.27
C ASP A 95 0.71 22.43 -2.37
N TYR A 96 0.70 23.75 -2.15
CA TYR A 96 1.85 24.62 -2.31
C TYR A 96 2.13 25.40 -1.04
N ARG A 97 3.41 25.42 -0.63
CA ARG A 97 3.87 26.22 0.51
C ARG A 97 4.95 27.20 0.05
N ASN A 98 5.02 28.33 0.74
CA ASN A 98 6.14 29.27 0.54
C ASN A 98 7.38 28.73 1.26
N LYS A 99 8.52 28.67 0.54
CA LYS A 99 9.80 28.26 1.07
C LYS A 99 10.89 29.15 0.51
N LYS A 100 11.91 29.47 1.30
CA LYS A 100 13.10 30.16 0.78
C LYS A 100 13.99 29.14 0.06
N ASN A 101 14.40 29.48 -1.15
CA ASN A 101 15.42 28.73 -1.89
C ASN A 101 16.83 29.02 -1.32
N THR A 102 17.87 28.44 -1.92
CA THR A 102 19.29 28.62 -1.55
C THR A 102 19.74 30.06 -1.63
N ASP A 103 19.13 30.88 -2.48
CA ASP A 103 19.42 32.28 -2.69
C ASP A 103 18.62 33.21 -1.77
N GLY A 104 17.86 32.66 -0.85
CA GLY A 104 17.01 33.39 0.10
C GLY A 104 15.72 33.98 -0.48
N VAL A 105 15.39 33.65 -1.74
CA VAL A 105 14.18 34.11 -2.42
C VAL A 105 13.01 33.19 -2.06
N TRP A 106 11.83 33.78 -1.77
CA TRP A 106 10.60 33.03 -1.53
C TRP A 106 10.07 32.44 -2.83
N VAL A 107 9.90 31.11 -2.85
CA VAL A 107 9.33 30.35 -3.97
C VAL A 107 8.17 29.48 -3.48
N LYS A 108 7.22 29.19 -4.37
CA LYS A 108 6.19 28.18 -4.11
C LYS A 108 6.75 26.80 -4.37
N GLU A 109 6.82 25.98 -3.32
CA GLU A 109 7.24 24.57 -3.38
C GLU A 109 6.01 23.66 -3.30
N PRO A 110 5.80 22.75 -4.25
CA PRO A 110 4.75 21.75 -4.14
C PRO A 110 5.08 20.74 -3.03
N TYR A 111 4.06 20.25 -2.34
CA TYR A 111 4.19 19.17 -1.38
C TYR A 111 2.92 18.32 -1.35
N TYR A 112 3.06 17.06 -0.93
CA TYR A 112 1.90 16.20 -0.75
C TYR A 112 1.23 16.46 0.60
N THR A 113 -0.09 16.58 0.56
CA THR A 113 -0.96 16.58 1.74
C THR A 113 -2.06 15.54 1.56
N THR A 114 -2.88 15.31 2.58
CA THR A 114 -3.92 14.29 2.56
C THR A 114 -5.29 14.92 2.36
N ASN A 115 -6.14 14.24 1.59
CA ASN A 115 -7.56 14.54 1.45
C ASN A 115 -8.36 13.26 1.68
N ASP A 116 -8.51 12.86 2.96
CA ASP A 116 -9.21 11.65 3.31
C ASP A 116 -10.72 11.82 3.22
N THR A 117 -11.30 11.34 2.12
CA THR A 117 -12.75 11.36 1.89
C THR A 117 -13.50 10.21 2.57
N ILE A 118 -12.77 9.22 3.10
CA ILE A 118 -13.31 8.03 3.79
C ILE A 118 -12.47 7.78 5.04
N PRO A 119 -12.70 8.54 6.15
CA PRO A 119 -11.93 8.39 7.37
C PRO A 119 -12.36 7.12 8.12
N TYR A 120 -11.71 6.00 7.84
CA TYR A 120 -12.08 4.67 8.36
C TYR A 120 -10.85 3.84 8.77
N GLY A 121 -9.96 4.41 9.54
CA GLY A 121 -8.73 3.73 9.95
C GLY A 121 -7.87 3.27 8.76
N HIS A 122 -6.57 3.16 8.94
CA HIS A 122 -5.66 2.89 7.82
C HIS A 122 -5.78 1.44 7.31
N GLY A 123 -5.57 0.47 8.21
CA GLY A 123 -5.64 -0.95 7.87
C GLY A 123 -7.07 -1.42 7.56
N GLU A 124 -8.07 -0.97 8.33
CA GLU A 124 -9.48 -1.29 8.12
C GLU A 124 -9.98 -0.83 6.77
N LYS A 125 -9.59 0.38 6.35
CA LYS A 125 -9.93 0.92 5.04
C LYS A 125 -9.36 0.05 3.91
N SER A 126 -8.12 -0.42 4.05
CA SER A 126 -7.51 -1.33 3.09
C SER A 126 -8.27 -2.65 2.99
N VAL A 127 -8.58 -3.29 4.12
CA VAL A 127 -9.40 -4.52 4.15
C VAL A 127 -10.76 -4.29 3.48
N MET A 128 -11.46 -3.21 3.86
CA MET A 128 -12.76 -2.87 3.28
C MET A 128 -12.69 -2.66 1.76
N MET A 129 -11.67 -1.99 1.26
CA MET A 129 -11.50 -1.73 -0.17
C MET A 129 -11.23 -3.00 -0.96
N ILE A 130 -10.36 -3.89 -0.46
CA ILE A 130 -10.04 -5.17 -1.11
C ILE A 130 -11.26 -6.08 -1.11
N SER A 131 -11.97 -6.17 0.01
CA SER A 131 -13.16 -7.04 0.18
C SER A 131 -14.34 -6.68 -0.75
N LYS A 132 -14.32 -5.54 -1.41
CA LYS A 132 -15.28 -5.21 -2.48
C LYS A 132 -15.07 -6.01 -3.76
N PHE A 133 -13.91 -6.62 -3.92
CA PHE A 133 -13.51 -7.30 -5.15
C PHE A 133 -13.22 -8.77 -4.93
N ILE A 134 -12.54 -9.11 -3.85
CA ILE A 134 -12.07 -10.47 -3.53
C ILE A 134 -12.38 -10.83 -2.08
N ASP A 135 -12.64 -12.10 -1.83
CA ASP A 135 -12.75 -12.61 -0.48
C ASP A 135 -11.36 -12.79 0.13
N LEU A 136 -11.18 -12.22 1.33
CA LEU A 136 -9.96 -12.36 2.13
C LEU A 136 -10.17 -13.42 3.22
N THR A 137 -9.13 -14.18 3.53
CA THR A 137 -9.12 -15.01 4.73
C THR A 137 -8.98 -14.14 5.99
N MET A 138 -9.31 -14.70 7.17
CA MET A 138 -9.14 -13.96 8.44
C MET A 138 -7.68 -13.56 8.67
N GLU A 139 -6.73 -14.44 8.36
CA GLU A 139 -5.31 -14.16 8.48
C GLU A 139 -4.87 -13.00 7.59
N GLU A 140 -5.36 -12.97 6.35
CA GLU A 140 -5.09 -11.87 5.41
C GLU A 140 -5.68 -10.55 5.92
N MET A 141 -6.92 -10.56 6.42
CA MET A 141 -7.54 -9.39 7.02
C MET A 141 -6.73 -8.89 8.22
N TYR A 142 -6.29 -9.77 9.12
CA TYR A 142 -5.47 -9.39 10.27
C TYR A 142 -4.09 -8.88 9.84
N ALA A 143 -3.43 -9.53 8.89
CA ALA A 143 -2.14 -9.09 8.39
C ALA A 143 -2.22 -7.66 7.80
N ILE A 144 -3.26 -7.38 7.00
CA ILE A 144 -3.49 -6.05 6.43
C ILE A 144 -3.91 -5.06 7.51
N ARG A 145 -4.85 -5.44 8.41
CA ARG A 145 -5.35 -4.57 9.48
C ARG A 145 -4.24 -4.09 10.41
N TRP A 146 -3.34 -4.99 10.80
CA TRP A 146 -2.33 -4.76 11.83
C TRP A 146 -0.93 -4.49 11.28
N HIS A 147 -0.77 -4.20 9.98
CA HIS A 147 0.56 -3.99 9.39
C HIS A 147 1.31 -2.78 9.98
N MET A 148 0.60 -1.80 10.55
CA MET A 148 1.20 -0.67 11.27
C MET A 148 1.76 -1.04 12.64
N GLY A 149 1.40 -2.21 13.16
CA GLY A 149 1.97 -2.76 14.39
C GLY A 149 1.75 -1.86 15.61
N PHE A 150 2.83 -1.49 16.29
CA PHE A 150 2.80 -0.75 17.56
C PHE A 150 2.30 0.71 17.46
N THR A 151 1.98 1.20 16.29
CA THR A 151 1.37 2.53 16.11
C THR A 151 -0.14 2.53 16.37
N GLU A 152 -0.74 1.35 16.51
CA GLU A 152 -2.17 1.20 16.78
C GLU A 152 -2.50 1.51 18.26
N PRO A 153 -3.73 1.97 18.55
CA PRO A 153 -4.20 2.16 19.93
C PRO A 153 -4.10 0.86 20.75
N LYS A 154 -3.77 0.98 22.02
CA LYS A 154 -3.60 -0.18 22.92
C LYS A 154 -4.89 -0.92 23.28
N GLU A 155 -6.04 -0.34 22.94
CA GLU A 155 -7.36 -0.92 23.18
C GLU A 155 -7.75 -2.01 22.18
N PHE A 156 -6.92 -2.27 21.16
CA PHE A 156 -7.16 -3.27 20.11
C PHE A 156 -6.14 -4.39 20.14
#